data_55be251d7e27d573744c75e5085fd05b
#
_entry.id   55be251d7e27d573744c75e5085fd05b
#
_cell.length_a   1.000
_cell.length_b   1.000
_cell.length_c   1.000
_cell.angle_alpha   90.00
_cell.angle_beta   90.00
_cell.angle_gamma   90.00
#
_symmetry.space_group_name_H-M   'P 1'
#
loop_
_entity.id
_entity.type
_entity.pdbx_description
1 polymer ?
#
loop_
_entity_poly.entity_id
_entity_poly.type
_entity_poly.pdbx_seq_one_letter_code
_entity_poly.pdbx_strand_id
1 'polypeptide(L)'
;MAYESGALDATLAAAAGDDPQLLAELRRAFVDSLSRQIDLLGRARCDGNWQMAAMRLKGLAASFHAEPLTDLAELALDAAPGDPVIVRRLQHYLAEIEPV
;
A
#
# COMPACT_ATOMS: atom_id res chain seq x y z
N MET A 1 -2.82 -4.36 -17.09
CA MET A 1 -1.41 -4.03 -16.98
C MET A 1 -1.02 -3.86 -15.53
N ALA A 2 0.06 -4.48 -15.14
CA ALA A 2 0.54 -4.40 -13.76
C ALA A 2 1.05 -2.99 -13.44
N TYR A 3 0.97 -2.61 -12.18
CA TYR A 3 1.56 -1.37 -11.72
C TYR A 3 3.08 -1.41 -11.85
N GLU A 4 3.65 -0.27 -12.16
CA GLU A 4 5.10 -0.11 -12.16
C GLU A 4 5.64 -0.20 -10.74
N SER A 5 6.43 -1.22 -10.46
CA SER A 5 6.95 -1.46 -9.11
C SER A 5 8.47 -1.28 -9.02
N GLY A 6 9.08 -0.69 -10.04
CA GLY A 6 10.54 -0.53 -10.08
C GLY A 6 11.09 0.23 -8.88
N ALA A 7 10.45 1.32 -8.47
CA ALA A 7 10.93 2.12 -7.35
C ALA A 7 10.78 1.35 -6.02
N LEU A 8 9.69 0.64 -5.83
CA LEU A 8 9.48 -0.20 -4.66
C LEU A 8 10.53 -1.29 -4.59
N ASP A 9 10.73 -2.01 -5.69
CA ASP A 9 11.71 -3.10 -5.74
C ASP A 9 13.13 -2.58 -5.47
N ALA A 10 13.47 -1.42 -6.03
CA ALA A 10 14.78 -0.79 -5.81
C ALA A 10 14.97 -0.40 -4.33
N THR A 11 13.93 0.16 -3.71
CA THR A 11 13.98 0.53 -2.30
C THR A 11 14.18 -0.69 -1.41
N LEU A 12 13.44 -1.75 -1.68
CA LEU A 12 13.56 -3.00 -0.91
C LEU A 12 14.94 -3.63 -1.10
N ALA A 13 15.44 -3.66 -2.33
CA ALA A 13 16.76 -4.20 -2.62
C ALA A 13 17.86 -3.41 -1.93
N ALA A 14 17.77 -2.08 -1.92
CA ALA A 14 18.74 -1.22 -1.25
C ALA A 14 18.74 -1.47 0.26
N ALA A 15 17.58 -1.64 0.87
CA ALA A 15 17.47 -1.89 2.30
C ALA A 15 17.98 -3.29 2.68
N ALA A 16 17.78 -4.27 1.81
CA ALA A 16 18.19 -5.65 2.05
C ALA A 16 19.68 -5.88 1.78
N GLY A 17 20.32 -5.01 1.02
CA GLY A 17 21.69 -5.22 0.56
C GLY A 17 21.74 -6.42 -0.38
N ASP A 18 22.69 -7.33 -0.14
CA ASP A 18 22.86 -8.52 -0.96
C ASP A 18 22.19 -9.76 -0.37
N ASP A 19 21.29 -9.58 0.59
CA ASP A 19 20.64 -10.68 1.31
C ASP A 19 19.26 -10.97 0.72
N PRO A 20 19.10 -12.05 -0.07
CA PRO A 20 17.81 -12.39 -0.66
C PRO A 20 16.75 -12.75 0.38
N GLN A 21 17.15 -13.33 1.50
CA GLN A 21 16.21 -13.68 2.55
C GLN A 21 15.65 -12.43 3.21
N LEU A 22 16.50 -11.45 3.48
CA LEU A 22 16.07 -10.18 4.05
C LEU A 22 15.16 -9.43 3.08
N LEU A 23 15.47 -9.47 1.79
CA LEU A 23 14.62 -8.87 0.77
C LEU A 23 13.21 -9.47 0.81
N ALA A 24 13.11 -10.79 0.88
CA ALA A 24 11.82 -11.47 0.96
C ALA A 24 11.06 -11.09 2.24
N GLU A 25 11.75 -10.98 3.36
CA GLU A 25 11.14 -10.58 4.63
C GLU A 25 10.63 -9.14 4.59
N LEU A 26 11.40 -8.22 4.01
CA LEU A 26 10.98 -6.83 3.87
C LEU A 26 9.76 -6.70 2.96
N ARG A 27 9.76 -7.44 1.86
CA ARG A 27 8.63 -7.45 0.95
C ARG A 27 7.37 -7.97 1.63
N ARG A 28 7.49 -9.05 2.39
CA ARG A 28 6.37 -9.61 3.15
C ARG A 28 5.85 -8.60 4.18
N ALA A 29 6.75 -7.93 4.90
CA ALA A 29 6.35 -6.91 5.88
C ALA A 29 5.57 -5.78 5.22
N PHE A 30 6.02 -5.33 4.06
CA PHE A 30 5.30 -4.29 3.31
C PHE A 30 3.91 -4.77 2.91
N VAL A 31 3.83 -5.96 2.32
CA VAL A 31 2.55 -6.54 1.87
C VAL A 31 1.59 -6.73 3.05
N ASP A 32 2.09 -7.23 4.17
CA ASP A 32 1.25 -7.44 5.37
C ASP A 32 0.72 -6.12 5.92
N SER A 33 1.57 -5.09 5.97
CA SER A 33 1.14 -3.77 6.44
C SER A 33 0.12 -3.16 5.49
N LEU A 34 0.37 -3.27 4.19
CA LEU A 34 -0.54 -2.77 3.17
C LEU A 34 -1.91 -3.44 3.26
N SER A 35 -1.90 -4.77 3.34
CA SER A 35 -3.14 -5.56 3.45
C SER A 35 -3.96 -5.13 4.67
N ARG A 36 -3.29 -4.95 5.80
CA ARG A 36 -3.93 -4.55 7.05
C ARG A 36 -4.57 -3.17 6.95
N GLN A 37 -3.85 -2.21 6.35
CA GLN A 37 -4.40 -0.86 6.21
C GLN A 37 -5.54 -0.79 5.21
N ILE A 38 -5.47 -1.55 4.13
CA ILE A 38 -6.59 -1.63 3.17
C ILE A 38 -7.83 -2.22 3.84
N ASP A 39 -7.65 -3.27 4.64
CA ASP A 39 -8.75 -3.87 5.38
C ASP A 39 -9.39 -2.86 6.35
N LEU A 40 -8.57 -2.13 7.09
CA LEU A 40 -9.07 -1.10 8.00
C LEU A 40 -9.81 0.00 7.27
N LEU A 41 -9.32 0.43 6.11
CA LEU A 41 -9.99 1.43 5.30
C LEU A 41 -11.37 0.92 4.86
N GLY A 42 -11.43 -0.30 4.34
CA GLY A 42 -12.68 -0.89 3.85
C GLY A 42 -13.71 -1.10 4.95
N ARG A 43 -13.27 -1.22 6.20
CA ARG A 43 -14.14 -1.45 7.35
C ARG A 43 -14.44 -0.18 8.14
N ALA A 44 -13.88 0.94 7.74
CA ALA A 44 -14.08 2.21 8.47
C ALA A 44 -15.55 2.61 8.48
N ARG A 45 -16.05 2.95 9.67
CA ARG A 45 -17.45 3.32 9.88
C ARG A 45 -17.64 4.82 10.10
N CYS A 46 -16.55 5.56 10.18
CA CYS A 46 -16.60 7.00 10.37
C CYS A 46 -15.47 7.67 9.61
N ASP A 47 -15.64 8.98 9.40
CA ASP A 47 -14.69 9.78 8.64
C ASP A 47 -13.29 9.74 9.23
N GLY A 48 -13.19 9.80 10.56
CA GLY A 48 -11.90 9.80 11.24
C GLY A 48 -11.12 8.51 11.00
N ASN A 49 -11.80 7.36 11.07
CA ASN A 49 -11.15 6.08 10.83
C ASN A 49 -10.74 5.92 9.37
N TRP A 50 -11.58 6.40 8.45
CA TRP A 50 -11.25 6.41 7.02
C TRP A 50 -9.99 7.23 6.76
N GLN A 51 -9.96 8.46 7.26
CA GLN A 51 -8.82 9.35 7.06
C GLN A 51 -7.55 8.78 7.69
N MET A 52 -7.66 8.22 8.89
CA MET A 52 -6.50 7.62 9.56
C MET A 52 -5.91 6.48 8.73
N ALA A 53 -6.74 5.58 8.22
CA ALA A 53 -6.26 4.47 7.39
C ALA A 53 -5.63 4.98 6.10
N ALA A 54 -6.26 5.98 5.46
CA ALA A 54 -5.72 6.56 4.23
C ALA A 54 -4.38 7.26 4.48
N MET A 55 -4.23 7.97 5.59
CA MET A 55 -2.96 8.60 5.94
C MET A 55 -1.87 7.57 6.22
N ARG A 56 -2.21 6.47 6.86
CA ARG A 56 -1.25 5.37 7.09
C ARG A 56 -0.81 4.74 5.79
N LEU A 57 -1.74 4.57 4.84
CA LEU A 57 -1.38 4.09 3.50
C LEU A 57 -0.42 5.05 2.81
N LYS A 58 -0.67 6.34 2.92
CA LYS A 58 0.22 7.34 2.34
C LYS A 58 1.61 7.30 2.96
N GLY A 59 1.68 7.19 4.29
CA GLY A 59 2.96 7.07 5.00
C GLY A 59 3.72 5.81 4.59
N LEU A 60 3.02 4.69 4.47
CA LEU A 60 3.62 3.44 4.02
C LEU A 60 4.20 3.59 2.61
N ALA A 61 3.43 4.20 1.71
CA ALA A 61 3.88 4.46 0.34
C ALA A 61 5.12 5.33 0.31
N ALA A 62 5.16 6.37 1.12
CA ALA A 62 6.31 7.27 1.18
C ALA A 62 7.56 6.56 1.70
N SER A 63 7.41 5.72 2.71
CA SER A 63 8.53 4.99 3.31
C SER A 63 9.20 4.04 2.33
N PHE A 64 8.44 3.50 1.39
CA PHE A 64 8.94 2.51 0.43
C PHE A 64 9.03 3.04 -1.01
N HIS A 65 8.80 4.33 -1.20
CA HIS A 65 8.81 4.97 -2.53
C HIS A 65 7.85 4.29 -3.51
N ALA A 66 6.68 3.89 -3.01
CA ALA A 66 5.66 3.22 -3.82
C ALA A 66 4.70 4.27 -4.39
N GLU A 67 5.10 4.95 -5.47
CA GLU A 67 4.33 6.05 -6.03
C GLU A 67 2.91 5.70 -6.43
N PRO A 68 2.64 4.55 -7.08
CA PRO A 68 1.25 4.20 -7.38
C PRO A 68 0.37 4.11 -6.13
N LEU A 69 0.94 3.63 -5.02
CA LEU A 69 0.22 3.57 -3.75
C LEU A 69 0.01 4.97 -3.16
N THR A 70 0.99 5.85 -3.30
CA THR A 70 0.83 7.26 -2.89
C THR A 70 -0.37 7.88 -3.59
N ASP A 71 -0.48 7.69 -4.90
CA ASP A 71 -1.58 8.23 -5.69
C ASP A 71 -2.92 7.68 -5.22
N LEU A 72 -2.99 6.38 -4.96
CA LEU A 72 -4.22 5.75 -4.46
C LEU A 72 -4.60 6.25 -3.07
N ALA A 73 -3.61 6.42 -2.19
CA ALA A 73 -3.86 6.94 -0.84
C ALA A 73 -4.39 8.38 -0.89
N GLU A 74 -3.83 9.19 -1.78
CA GLU A 74 -4.30 10.56 -1.96
C GLU A 74 -5.72 10.59 -2.51
N LEU A 75 -6.06 9.69 -3.43
CA LEU A 75 -7.43 9.54 -3.91
C LEU A 75 -8.37 9.15 -2.77
N ALA A 76 -7.93 8.28 -1.87
CA ALA A 76 -8.73 7.89 -0.71
C ALA A 76 -8.98 9.08 0.22
N LEU A 77 -7.96 9.92 0.43
CA LEU A 77 -8.09 11.12 1.27
C LEU A 77 -9.08 12.11 0.68
N ASP A 78 -9.16 12.19 -0.65
CA ASP A 78 -10.06 13.10 -1.35
C ASP A 78 -11.45 12.50 -1.58
N ALA A 79 -11.60 11.19 -1.45
CA ALA A 79 -12.86 10.50 -1.69
C ALA A 79 -13.79 10.62 -0.48
N ALA A 80 -15.08 10.40 -0.74
CA ALA A 80 -16.04 10.28 0.35
C ALA A 80 -15.70 9.02 1.18
N PRO A 81 -15.72 9.13 2.52
CA PRO A 81 -15.50 7.94 3.35
C PRO A 81 -16.46 6.82 2.98
N GLY A 82 -15.93 5.61 2.87
CA GLY A 82 -16.71 4.44 2.48
C GLY A 82 -16.79 4.20 0.98
N ASP A 83 -16.13 5.02 0.16
CA ASP A 83 -16.18 4.87 -1.29
C ASP A 83 -15.64 3.49 -1.71
N PRO A 84 -16.50 2.62 -2.26
CA PRO A 84 -16.08 1.26 -2.61
C PRO A 84 -15.12 1.22 -3.81
N VAL A 85 -15.12 2.25 -4.65
CA VAL A 85 -14.27 2.27 -5.83
C VAL A 85 -12.79 2.33 -5.43
N ILE A 86 -12.46 3.24 -4.50
CA ILE A 86 -11.06 3.36 -4.10
C ILE A 86 -10.57 2.13 -3.32
N VAL A 87 -11.45 1.53 -2.52
CA VAL A 87 -11.11 0.29 -1.81
C VAL A 87 -10.80 -0.83 -2.80
N ARG A 88 -11.61 -0.98 -3.84
CA ARG A 88 -11.35 -2.00 -4.88
C ARG A 88 -10.05 -1.73 -5.62
N ARG A 89 -9.75 -0.47 -5.91
CA ARG A 89 -8.49 -0.12 -6.59
C ARG A 89 -7.28 -0.44 -5.72
N LEU A 90 -7.37 -0.20 -4.42
CA LEU A 90 -6.31 -0.57 -3.49
C LEU A 90 -6.15 -2.08 -3.40
N GLN A 91 -7.26 -2.82 -3.35
CA GLN A 91 -7.23 -4.28 -3.35
C GLN A 91 -6.59 -4.83 -4.62
N HIS A 92 -6.89 -4.20 -5.76
CA HIS A 92 -6.29 -4.58 -7.04
C HIS A 92 -4.78 -4.34 -7.03
N TYR A 93 -4.35 -3.19 -6.51
CA TYR A 93 -2.92 -2.89 -6.36
C TYR A 93 -2.22 -3.94 -5.49
N LEU A 94 -2.82 -4.29 -4.36
CA LEU A 94 -2.27 -5.31 -3.47
C LEU A 94 -2.11 -6.64 -4.22
N ALA A 95 -3.13 -7.06 -4.96
CA ALA A 95 -3.09 -8.31 -5.71
C ALA A 95 -1.96 -8.30 -6.76
N GLU A 96 -1.68 -7.15 -7.37
CA GLU A 96 -0.63 -7.00 -8.36
C GLU A 96 0.77 -7.19 -7.80
N ILE A 97 0.98 -6.80 -6.54
CA ILE A 97 2.31 -6.85 -5.92
C ILE A 97 2.51 -8.04 -4.99
N GLU A 98 1.43 -8.75 -4.62
CA GLU A 98 1.57 -9.93 -3.79
C GLU A 98 2.35 -11.02 -4.52
N PRO A 99 3.29 -11.70 -3.85
CA PRO A 99 3.95 -12.85 -4.44
C PRO A 99 2.93 -13.96 -4.66
N VAL A 100 3.04 -14.59 -5.79
CA VAL A 100 2.17 -15.71 -6.13
C VAL A 100 2.61 -16.95 -5.36
#